data_235fc1320acaa3c44678a7cccce9f4f0
#
_entry.id   235fc1320acaa3c44678a7cccce9f4f0
#
_cell.length_a   1.000
_cell.length_b   1.000
_cell.length_c   1.000
_cell.angle_alpha   90.00
_cell.angle_beta   90.00
_cell.angle_gamma   90.00
#
_symmetry.space_group_name_H-M   'P 1'
#
loop_
_entity.id
_entity.type
_entity.pdbx_description
1 polymer ?
#
loop_
_entity_poly.entity_id
_entity_poly.type
_entity_poly.pdbx_seq_one_letter_code
_entity_poly.pdbx_strand_id
1 'polypeptide(L)'
;IKNYMSEKYLIFGATGSVGSSLAEQLKNSGSDIHLIARNESEVKAIAEKLGCSYTVANVLDEGFIEKVKMDVAEIKGMAYCVGSIDLKPLRMVTEADMNKCMKLNLYSAIEAIKGFQESLKKNKGSIVLFSTVAAQRGFTNHTIIASTKAAVEGLTVTLAAEFAPHIRVNCVAPSLSKSKIA
;
A
#
# COMPACT_ATOMS: atom_id res chain seq x y z
N ILE A 1 -14.50 0.93 32.23
CA ILE A 1 -14.19 -0.05 31.16
C ILE A 1 -13.63 0.78 29.99
N LYS A 2 -12.30 0.77 29.79
CA LYS A 2 -11.70 1.35 28.59
C LYS A 2 -12.20 0.53 27.41
N ASN A 3 -13.06 1.11 26.56
CA ASN A 3 -13.31 0.59 25.23
C ASN A 3 -11.94 0.61 24.49
N TYR A 4 -11.29 -0.53 24.41
CA TYR A 4 -10.22 -0.75 23.44
C TYR A 4 -10.90 -0.76 22.07
N MET A 5 -10.96 0.41 21.44
CA MET A 5 -11.26 0.48 20.01
C MET A 5 -10.18 -0.36 19.33
N SER A 6 -10.58 -1.35 18.58
CA SER A 6 -9.64 -2.28 17.92
C SER A 6 -8.71 -1.47 17.03
N GLU A 7 -7.40 -1.63 17.25
CA GLU A 7 -6.35 -0.96 16.48
C GLU A 7 -6.26 -1.60 15.09
N LYS A 8 -7.13 -1.16 14.17
CA LYS A 8 -7.25 -1.76 12.84
C LYS A 8 -6.12 -1.34 11.90
N TYR A 9 -5.59 -2.29 11.15
CA TYR A 9 -4.57 -2.07 10.13
C TYR A 9 -5.13 -2.33 8.74
N LEU A 10 -5.00 -1.36 7.84
CA LEU A 10 -5.38 -1.49 6.43
C LEU A 10 -4.24 -2.09 5.61
N ILE A 11 -4.56 -3.05 4.72
CA ILE A 11 -3.61 -3.63 3.78
C ILE A 11 -4.17 -3.48 2.37
N PHE A 12 -3.68 -2.49 1.64
CA PHE A 12 -3.96 -2.33 0.22
C PHE A 12 -3.11 -3.29 -0.60
N GLY A 13 -3.72 -3.97 -1.57
CA GLY A 13 -3.04 -5.01 -2.35
C GLY A 13 -2.88 -6.32 -1.58
N ALA A 14 -3.85 -6.66 -0.73
CA ALA A 14 -3.81 -7.80 0.18
C ALA A 14 -3.73 -9.18 -0.52
N THR A 15 -4.03 -9.28 -1.81
CA THR A 15 -3.92 -10.52 -2.60
C THR A 15 -2.55 -10.72 -3.23
N GLY A 16 -1.68 -9.71 -3.19
CA GLY A 16 -0.29 -9.81 -3.62
C GLY A 16 0.58 -10.55 -2.58
N SER A 17 1.75 -11.04 -3.01
CA SER A 17 2.64 -11.82 -2.15
C SER A 17 3.05 -11.09 -0.86
N VAL A 18 3.36 -9.79 -0.95
CA VAL A 18 3.72 -8.99 0.22
C VAL A 18 2.49 -8.75 1.11
N GLY A 19 1.37 -8.32 0.51
CA GLY A 19 0.15 -8.00 1.26
C GLY A 19 -0.44 -9.21 1.98
N SER A 20 -0.48 -10.37 1.34
CA SER A 20 -1.00 -11.60 1.95
C SER A 20 -0.11 -12.11 3.09
N SER A 21 1.21 -12.06 2.91
CA SER A 21 2.16 -12.43 3.96
C SER A 21 2.08 -11.49 5.17
N LEU A 22 1.97 -10.17 4.91
CA LEU A 22 1.78 -9.19 5.98
C LEU A 22 0.47 -9.41 6.73
N ALA A 23 -0.63 -9.71 6.01
CA ALA A 23 -1.93 -10.00 6.61
C ALA A 23 -1.85 -11.19 7.57
N GLU A 24 -1.21 -12.29 7.16
CA GLU A 24 -1.00 -13.46 8.01
C GLU A 24 -0.18 -13.13 9.26
N GLN A 25 0.92 -12.39 9.12
CA GLN A 25 1.78 -12.02 10.24
C GLN A 25 1.08 -11.11 11.25
N LEU A 26 0.37 -10.08 10.78
CA LEU A 26 -0.40 -9.18 11.65
C LEU A 26 -1.53 -9.93 12.37
N LYS A 27 -2.22 -10.82 11.69
CA LYS A 27 -3.27 -11.61 12.30
C LYS A 27 -2.72 -12.57 13.36
N ASN A 28 -1.60 -13.22 13.09
CA ASN A 28 -0.91 -14.10 14.05
C ASN A 28 -0.41 -13.34 15.27
N SER A 29 -0.09 -12.05 15.15
CA SER A 29 0.26 -11.18 16.28
C SER A 29 -0.95 -10.64 17.06
N GLY A 30 -2.18 -11.04 16.69
CA GLY A 30 -3.41 -10.62 17.35
C GLY A 30 -3.95 -9.28 16.88
N SER A 31 -3.41 -8.71 15.79
CA SER A 31 -3.89 -7.44 15.25
C SER A 31 -5.25 -7.60 14.55
N ASP A 32 -6.09 -6.56 14.64
CA ASP A 32 -7.27 -6.44 13.80
C ASP A 32 -6.87 -5.85 12.43
N ILE A 33 -7.23 -6.52 11.34
CA ILE A 33 -6.84 -6.14 9.99
C ILE A 33 -8.05 -6.00 9.08
N HIS A 34 -7.90 -5.15 8.06
CA HIS A 34 -8.88 -5.01 6.97
C HIS A 34 -8.16 -5.07 5.64
N LEU A 35 -8.63 -5.95 4.76
CA LEU A 35 -7.99 -6.25 3.48
C LEU A 35 -8.63 -5.46 2.35
N ILE A 36 -7.83 -4.85 1.48
CA ILE A 36 -8.31 -4.16 0.29
C ILE A 36 -7.66 -4.76 -0.95
N ALA A 37 -8.46 -5.23 -1.89
CA ALA A 37 -7.99 -5.71 -3.19
C ALA A 37 -9.09 -5.61 -4.24
N ARG A 38 -8.70 -5.67 -5.52
CA ARG A 38 -9.62 -5.56 -6.67
C ARG A 38 -10.31 -6.88 -7.04
N ASN A 39 -9.70 -8.01 -6.74
CA ASN A 39 -10.26 -9.34 -7.03
C ASN A 39 -11.05 -9.83 -5.83
N GLU A 40 -12.38 -9.88 -5.97
CA GLU A 40 -13.29 -10.28 -4.92
C GLU A 40 -13.06 -11.71 -4.43
N SER A 41 -12.96 -12.68 -5.35
CA SER A 41 -12.81 -14.08 -4.97
C SER A 41 -11.53 -14.34 -4.19
N GLU A 42 -10.40 -13.70 -4.58
CA GLU A 42 -9.12 -13.84 -3.89
C GLU A 42 -9.14 -13.18 -2.51
N VAL A 43 -9.63 -11.93 -2.40
CA VAL A 43 -9.62 -11.22 -1.13
C VAL A 43 -10.58 -11.84 -0.13
N LYS A 44 -11.74 -12.32 -0.59
CA LYS A 44 -12.71 -13.05 0.22
C LYS A 44 -12.12 -14.33 0.81
N ALA A 45 -11.47 -15.15 -0.02
CA ALA A 45 -10.84 -16.39 0.44
C ALA A 45 -9.76 -16.13 1.51
N ILE A 46 -8.93 -15.09 1.34
CA ILE A 46 -7.93 -14.71 2.35
C ILE A 46 -8.61 -14.20 3.63
N ALA A 47 -9.63 -13.36 3.50
CA ALA A 47 -10.35 -12.79 4.64
C ALA A 47 -11.07 -13.88 5.46
N GLU A 48 -11.72 -14.85 4.81
CA GLU A 48 -12.34 -15.98 5.47
C GLU A 48 -11.30 -16.86 6.19
N LYS A 49 -10.16 -17.17 5.53
CA LYS A 49 -9.06 -17.92 6.16
C LYS A 49 -8.52 -17.24 7.40
N LEU A 50 -8.38 -15.91 7.38
CA LEU A 50 -7.78 -15.14 8.47
C LEU A 50 -8.82 -14.63 9.49
N GLY A 51 -10.12 -14.80 9.24
CA GLY A 51 -11.17 -14.27 10.11
C GLY A 51 -11.10 -12.75 10.24
N CYS A 52 -11.06 -12.03 9.10
CA CYS A 52 -10.98 -10.57 9.07
C CYS A 52 -11.93 -9.97 8.03
N SER A 53 -12.14 -8.66 8.11
CA SER A 53 -12.98 -7.93 7.15
C SER A 53 -12.21 -7.52 5.89
N TYR A 54 -12.93 -7.23 4.79
CA TYR A 54 -12.34 -6.79 3.54
C TYR A 54 -13.25 -5.83 2.78
N THR A 55 -12.65 -5.05 1.88
CA THR A 55 -13.34 -4.24 0.86
C THR A 55 -12.81 -4.61 -0.53
N VAL A 56 -13.72 -4.82 -1.46
CA VAL A 56 -13.36 -4.97 -2.89
C VAL A 56 -13.26 -3.59 -3.50
N ALA A 57 -12.05 -3.13 -3.78
CA ALA A 57 -11.80 -1.84 -4.41
C ALA A 57 -10.58 -1.90 -5.32
N ASN A 58 -10.69 -1.24 -6.47
CA ASN A 58 -9.55 -1.00 -7.35
C ASN A 58 -9.04 0.42 -7.08
N VAL A 59 -7.79 0.55 -6.70
CA VAL A 59 -7.17 1.85 -6.35
C VAL A 59 -7.07 2.81 -7.55
N LEU A 60 -7.34 2.35 -8.76
CA LEU A 60 -7.39 3.17 -9.96
C LEU A 60 -8.78 3.80 -10.21
N ASP A 61 -9.81 3.30 -9.53
CA ASP A 61 -11.16 3.81 -9.69
C ASP A 61 -11.33 5.11 -8.89
N GLU A 62 -12.13 6.02 -9.43
CA GLU A 62 -12.55 7.21 -8.72
C GLU A 62 -13.41 6.81 -7.51
N GLY A 63 -13.21 7.47 -6.37
CA GLY A 63 -13.99 7.21 -5.16
C GLY A 63 -13.61 5.90 -4.42
N PHE A 64 -12.49 5.25 -4.73
CA PHE A 64 -12.11 4.01 -4.05
C PHE A 64 -11.90 4.21 -2.53
N ILE A 65 -11.45 5.39 -2.11
CA ILE A 65 -11.25 5.69 -0.69
C ILE A 65 -12.57 5.81 0.05
N GLU A 66 -13.55 6.46 -0.54
CA GLU A 66 -14.89 6.59 0.03
C GLU A 66 -15.51 5.21 0.26
N LYS A 67 -15.34 4.30 -0.71
CA LYS A 67 -15.77 2.91 -0.58
C LYS A 67 -15.09 2.20 0.61
N VAL A 68 -13.79 2.35 0.77
CA VAL A 68 -13.06 1.75 1.91
C VAL A 68 -13.52 2.38 3.24
N LYS A 69 -13.77 3.69 3.28
CA LYS A 69 -14.22 4.41 4.48
C LYS A 69 -15.63 4.02 4.93
N MET A 70 -16.48 3.51 4.04
CA MET A 70 -17.78 2.95 4.47
C MET A 70 -17.62 1.71 5.35
N ASP A 71 -16.57 0.91 5.13
CA ASP A 71 -16.33 -0.31 5.87
C ASP A 71 -15.41 -0.11 7.09
N VAL A 72 -14.56 0.94 7.05
CA VAL A 72 -13.56 1.20 8.10
C VAL A 72 -13.45 2.69 8.39
N ALA A 73 -13.85 3.10 9.59
CA ALA A 73 -13.78 4.51 10.01
C ALA A 73 -12.45 4.88 10.70
N GLU A 74 -11.89 3.97 11.51
CA GLU A 74 -10.73 4.25 12.36
C GLU A 74 -9.64 3.22 12.13
N ILE A 75 -8.40 3.71 11.96
CA ILE A 75 -7.23 2.86 11.74
C ILE A 75 -6.04 3.33 12.58
N LYS A 76 -5.13 2.39 12.88
CA LYS A 76 -3.83 2.66 13.52
C LYS A 76 -2.66 2.46 12.58
N GLY A 77 -2.86 1.77 11.47
CA GLY A 77 -1.77 1.57 10.52
C GLY A 77 -2.29 1.29 9.11
N MET A 78 -1.41 1.54 8.15
CA MET A 78 -1.67 1.33 6.74
C MET A 78 -0.44 0.78 6.06
N ALA A 79 -0.59 -0.28 5.27
CA ALA A 79 0.40 -0.76 4.33
C ALA A 79 -0.13 -0.66 2.91
N TYR A 80 0.58 0.06 2.04
CA TYR A 80 0.25 0.18 0.63
C TYR A 80 1.11 -0.78 -0.19
N CYS A 81 0.63 -2.02 -0.36
CA CYS A 81 1.33 -3.11 -1.05
C CYS A 81 0.94 -3.24 -2.54
N VAL A 82 0.19 -2.26 -3.07
CA VAL A 82 -0.19 -2.26 -4.49
C VAL A 82 1.00 -1.84 -5.35
N GLY A 83 1.20 -2.54 -6.45
CA GLY A 83 2.23 -2.20 -7.43
C GLY A 83 2.20 -3.13 -8.63
N SER A 84 2.93 -2.74 -9.65
CA SER A 84 3.22 -3.54 -10.84
C SER A 84 4.66 -3.33 -11.26
N ILE A 85 5.19 -4.23 -12.07
CA ILE A 85 6.51 -4.11 -12.70
C ILE A 85 6.30 -4.12 -14.21
N ASP A 86 6.58 -2.98 -14.86
CA ASP A 86 6.60 -2.84 -16.30
C ASP A 86 8.05 -2.60 -16.74
N LEU A 87 8.64 -3.56 -17.44
CA LEU A 87 10.02 -3.51 -17.88
C LEU A 87 10.06 -3.26 -19.39
N LYS A 88 10.64 -2.11 -19.78
CA LYS A 88 10.78 -1.73 -21.19
C LYS A 88 12.13 -1.06 -21.45
N PRO A 89 12.77 -1.32 -22.60
CA PRO A 89 13.89 -0.49 -23.08
C PRO A 89 13.46 0.97 -23.18
N LEU A 90 14.33 1.92 -22.82
CA LEU A 90 14.00 3.35 -22.78
C LEU A 90 13.34 3.85 -24.08
N ARG A 91 13.80 3.37 -25.26
CA ARG A 91 13.22 3.75 -26.56
C ARG A 91 11.76 3.38 -26.76
N MET A 92 11.22 2.47 -25.93
CA MET A 92 9.83 2.00 -25.98
C MET A 92 8.96 2.57 -24.87
N VAL A 93 9.55 3.33 -23.94
CA VAL A 93 8.81 3.95 -22.84
C VAL A 93 8.00 5.11 -23.38
N THR A 94 6.71 5.11 -23.08
CA THR A 94 5.78 6.18 -23.44
C THR A 94 5.34 6.96 -22.20
N GLU A 95 4.82 8.16 -22.42
CA GLU A 95 4.18 8.96 -21.36
C GLU A 95 3.01 8.20 -20.70
N ALA A 96 2.24 7.47 -21.49
CA ALA A 96 1.13 6.65 -20.97
C ALA A 96 1.61 5.55 -20.02
N ASP A 97 2.75 4.91 -20.29
CA ASP A 97 3.35 3.93 -19.39
C ASP A 97 3.74 4.57 -18.05
N MET A 98 4.40 5.75 -18.12
CA MET A 98 4.80 6.51 -16.93
C MET A 98 3.57 6.91 -16.09
N ASN A 99 2.56 7.49 -16.73
CA ASN A 99 1.35 7.95 -16.06
C ASN A 99 0.59 6.79 -15.40
N LYS A 100 0.47 5.65 -16.07
CA LYS A 100 -0.14 4.43 -15.50
C LYS A 100 0.62 3.94 -14.26
N CYS A 101 1.94 3.87 -14.33
CA CYS A 101 2.78 3.43 -13.23
C CYS A 101 2.72 4.40 -12.05
N MET A 102 2.81 5.71 -12.31
CA MET A 102 2.68 6.77 -11.31
C MET A 102 1.30 6.75 -10.64
N LYS A 103 0.21 6.61 -11.42
CA LYS A 103 -1.15 6.53 -10.88
C LYS A 103 -1.28 5.37 -9.90
N LEU A 104 -0.83 4.18 -10.29
CA LEU A 104 -0.96 2.97 -9.47
C LEU A 104 -0.11 3.00 -8.20
N ASN A 105 1.16 3.43 -8.31
CA ASN A 105 2.14 3.27 -7.24
C ASN A 105 2.26 4.50 -6.33
N LEU A 106 2.00 5.71 -6.85
CA LEU A 106 2.22 6.96 -6.13
C LEU A 106 0.91 7.70 -5.86
N TYR A 107 0.16 8.07 -6.90
CA TYR A 107 -1.01 8.94 -6.70
C TYR A 107 -2.10 8.25 -5.89
N SER A 108 -2.40 6.98 -6.18
CA SER A 108 -3.38 6.23 -5.38
C SER A 108 -2.92 5.99 -3.94
N ALA A 109 -1.60 5.88 -3.70
CA ALA A 109 -1.07 5.82 -2.34
C ALA A 109 -1.27 7.15 -1.60
N ILE A 110 -1.05 8.29 -2.26
CA ILE A 110 -1.30 9.62 -1.70
C ILE A 110 -2.78 9.77 -1.36
N GLU A 111 -3.69 9.38 -2.25
CA GLU A 111 -5.14 9.42 -1.99
C GLU A 111 -5.52 8.55 -0.78
N ALA A 112 -4.96 7.34 -0.68
CA ALA A 112 -5.19 6.47 0.46
C ALA A 112 -4.72 7.11 1.78
N ILE A 113 -3.53 7.68 1.79
CA ILE A 113 -2.96 8.37 2.97
C ILE A 113 -3.84 9.56 3.36
N LYS A 114 -4.21 10.42 2.41
CA LYS A 114 -5.10 11.57 2.66
C LYS A 114 -6.44 11.14 3.26
N GLY A 115 -7.01 10.05 2.75
CA GLY A 115 -8.31 9.54 3.23
C GLY A 115 -8.31 9.12 4.70
N PHE A 116 -7.18 8.66 5.22
CA PHE A 116 -7.06 8.16 6.58
C PHE A 116 -6.13 8.96 7.50
N GLN A 117 -5.63 10.11 7.03
CA GLN A 117 -4.65 10.93 7.76
C GLN A 117 -5.12 11.30 9.17
N GLU A 118 -6.35 11.77 9.32
CA GLU A 118 -6.88 12.19 10.62
C GLU A 118 -6.99 11.01 11.60
N SER A 119 -7.44 9.84 11.14
CA SER A 119 -7.50 8.64 11.95
C SER A 119 -6.10 8.16 12.37
N LEU A 120 -5.16 8.15 11.44
CA LEU A 120 -3.76 7.82 11.72
C LEU A 120 -3.14 8.79 12.74
N LYS A 121 -3.39 10.09 12.60
CA LYS A 121 -2.91 11.12 13.54
C LYS A 121 -3.48 10.92 14.93
N LYS A 122 -4.79 10.75 15.04
CA LYS A 122 -5.50 10.50 16.30
C LYS A 122 -4.93 9.27 17.04
N ASN A 123 -4.63 8.21 16.31
CA ASN A 123 -4.19 6.94 16.86
C ASN A 123 -2.67 6.78 16.92
N LYS A 124 -1.89 7.84 16.66
CA LYS A 124 -0.41 7.81 16.59
C LYS A 124 0.09 6.68 15.70
N GLY A 125 -0.47 6.62 14.51
CA GLY A 125 -0.39 5.50 13.60
C GLY A 125 0.93 5.38 12.85
N SER A 126 0.95 4.42 11.89
CA SER A 126 2.09 4.20 11.02
C SER A 126 1.66 3.88 9.60
N ILE A 127 2.48 4.30 8.65
CA ILE A 127 2.32 4.05 7.21
C ILE A 127 3.55 3.31 6.72
N VAL A 128 3.34 2.26 5.92
CA VAL A 128 4.40 1.55 5.22
C VAL A 128 4.13 1.57 3.73
N LEU A 129 5.10 2.09 2.99
CA LEU A 129 5.12 2.12 1.52
C LEU A 129 6.18 1.13 1.01
N PHE A 130 6.11 0.79 -0.27
CA PHE A 130 7.05 -0.14 -0.90
C PHE A 130 7.73 0.50 -2.11
N SER A 131 9.06 0.55 -2.05
CA SER A 131 9.96 0.88 -3.14
C SER A 131 10.57 -0.38 -3.75
N THR A 132 11.77 -0.25 -4.29
CA THR A 132 12.61 -1.32 -4.83
C THR A 132 14.07 -0.89 -4.79
N VAL A 133 14.99 -1.83 -4.64
CA VAL A 133 16.44 -1.55 -4.77
C VAL A 133 16.79 -0.96 -6.16
N ALA A 134 15.97 -1.20 -7.17
CA ALA A 134 16.14 -0.64 -8.51
C ALA A 134 16.05 0.90 -8.53
N ALA A 135 15.36 1.51 -7.57
CA ALA A 135 15.27 2.96 -7.44
C ALA A 135 16.62 3.61 -7.09
N GLN A 136 17.51 2.87 -6.40
CA GLN A 136 18.80 3.38 -5.93
C GLN A 136 19.97 2.87 -6.75
N ARG A 137 19.91 1.63 -7.26
CA ARG A 137 21.03 1.00 -7.95
C ARG A 137 20.93 0.98 -9.47
N GLY A 138 19.69 1.14 -9.99
CA GLY A 138 19.42 1.05 -11.41
C GLY A 138 19.58 -0.36 -11.97
N PHE A 139 18.64 -0.74 -12.84
CA PHE A 139 18.70 -1.99 -13.60
C PHE A 139 18.24 -1.72 -15.03
N THR A 140 18.72 -2.53 -15.97
CA THR A 140 18.30 -2.45 -17.38
C THR A 140 16.80 -2.58 -17.50
N ASN A 141 16.18 -1.76 -18.35
CA ASN A 141 14.73 -1.73 -18.62
C ASN A 141 13.83 -1.30 -17.45
N HIS A 142 14.39 -0.81 -16.35
CA HIS A 142 13.62 -0.42 -15.15
C HIS A 142 13.24 1.07 -15.12
N THR A 143 13.39 1.82 -16.21
CA THR A 143 13.13 3.27 -16.25
C THR A 143 11.79 3.65 -15.61
N ILE A 144 10.71 2.95 -15.98
CA ILE A 144 9.35 3.25 -15.51
C ILE A 144 9.25 3.02 -13.98
N ILE A 145 9.56 1.80 -13.55
CA ILE A 145 9.34 1.42 -12.15
C ILE A 145 10.36 2.05 -11.21
N ALA A 146 11.63 2.16 -11.62
CA ALA A 146 12.66 2.76 -10.77
C ALA A 146 12.37 4.24 -10.50
N SER A 147 12.01 5.02 -11.53
CA SER A 147 11.64 6.44 -11.39
C SER A 147 10.41 6.62 -10.49
N THR A 148 9.38 5.79 -10.69
CA THR A 148 8.16 5.84 -9.88
C THR A 148 8.44 5.48 -8.42
N LYS A 149 9.25 4.46 -8.17
CA LYS A 149 9.57 4.03 -6.80
C LYS A 149 10.54 4.98 -6.09
N ALA A 150 11.42 5.66 -6.81
CA ALA A 150 12.21 6.77 -6.27
C ALA A 150 11.30 7.93 -5.81
N ALA A 151 10.23 8.23 -6.56
CA ALA A 151 9.22 9.20 -6.12
C ALA A 151 8.48 8.76 -4.85
N VAL A 152 8.21 7.46 -4.67
CA VAL A 152 7.65 6.91 -3.42
C VAL A 152 8.62 7.08 -2.25
N GLU A 153 9.93 6.92 -2.45
CA GLU A 153 10.94 7.19 -1.42
C GLU A 153 10.95 8.67 -1.01
N GLY A 154 10.93 9.59 -2.00
CA GLY A 154 10.81 11.02 -1.74
C GLY A 154 9.54 11.38 -0.98
N LEU A 155 8.39 10.83 -1.37
CA LEU A 155 7.13 10.97 -0.64
C LEU A 155 7.27 10.51 0.81
N THR A 156 7.90 9.36 1.04
CA THR A 156 8.09 8.80 2.38
C THR A 156 8.86 9.75 3.28
N VAL A 157 9.98 10.27 2.81
CA VAL A 157 10.84 11.21 3.57
C VAL A 157 10.08 12.48 3.90
N THR A 158 9.37 13.05 2.93
CA THR A 158 8.58 14.27 3.11
C THR A 158 7.46 14.07 4.13
N LEU A 159 6.66 13.02 3.98
CA LEU A 159 5.56 12.73 4.90
C LEU A 159 6.04 12.35 6.30
N ALA A 160 7.20 11.69 6.43
CA ALA A 160 7.80 11.42 7.74
C ALA A 160 8.13 12.70 8.50
N ALA A 161 8.63 13.72 7.80
CA ALA A 161 8.90 15.04 8.39
C ALA A 161 7.60 15.81 8.68
N GLU A 162 6.65 15.83 7.75
CA GLU A 162 5.40 16.57 7.86
C GLU A 162 4.49 16.04 8.97
N PHE A 163 4.45 14.73 9.14
CA PHE A 163 3.54 14.08 10.09
C PHE A 163 4.14 13.84 11.47
N ALA A 164 5.43 14.08 11.66
CA ALA A 164 6.07 13.96 12.96
C ALA A 164 5.48 14.94 13.97
N PRO A 165 5.32 14.57 15.25
CA PRO A 165 5.60 13.27 15.86
C PRO A 165 4.39 12.31 15.85
N HIS A 166 3.34 12.60 15.10
CA HIS A 166 2.03 11.94 15.24
C HIS A 166 1.90 10.65 14.41
N ILE A 167 2.47 10.62 13.20
CA ILE A 167 2.41 9.45 12.31
C ILE A 167 3.83 9.10 11.88
N ARG A 168 4.20 7.83 11.96
CA ARG A 168 5.46 7.33 11.41
C ARG A 168 5.25 6.88 9.96
N VAL A 169 6.13 7.27 9.08
CA VAL A 169 6.09 6.88 7.66
C VAL A 169 7.40 6.21 7.28
N ASN A 170 7.32 5.00 6.75
CA ASN A 170 8.47 4.20 6.37
C ASN A 170 8.28 3.60 4.97
N CYS A 171 9.39 3.30 4.32
CA CYS A 171 9.42 2.63 3.03
C CYS A 171 10.32 1.39 3.10
N VAL A 172 9.84 0.29 2.53
CA VAL A 172 10.61 -0.93 2.35
C VAL A 172 11.02 -1.05 0.89
N ALA A 173 12.31 -1.20 0.61
CA ALA A 173 12.85 -1.35 -0.73
C ALA A 173 13.36 -2.79 -0.95
N PRO A 174 12.50 -3.75 -1.30
CA PRO A 174 12.91 -5.12 -1.50
C PRO A 174 13.76 -5.28 -2.76
N SER A 175 14.61 -6.30 -2.75
CA SER A 175 15.26 -6.85 -3.94
C SER A 175 14.36 -7.92 -4.57
N LEU A 176 14.95 -8.84 -5.34
CA LEU A 176 14.22 -9.95 -5.92
C LEU A 176 13.51 -10.77 -4.83
N SER A 177 12.22 -10.90 -4.95
CA SER A 177 11.40 -11.70 -4.06
C SER A 177 10.58 -12.70 -4.87
N LYS A 178 10.33 -13.89 -4.30
CA LYS A 178 9.40 -14.85 -4.91
C LYS A 178 8.00 -14.23 -4.87
N SER A 179 7.54 -13.72 -6.00
CA SER A 179 6.23 -13.10 -6.12
C SER A 179 5.57 -13.44 -7.46
N LYS A 180 4.26 -13.28 -7.56
CA LYS A 180 3.52 -13.44 -8.84
C LYS A 180 3.90 -12.38 -9.88
N ILE A 181 4.70 -11.36 -9.49
CA ILE A 181 5.08 -10.22 -10.34
C ILE A 181 6.56 -10.33 -10.78
N ALA A 182 7.34 -11.18 -10.14
CA ALA A 182 8.76 -11.40 -10.44
C ALA A 182 8.98 -12.54 -11.44
#